data_5a3edfa6d8d287242d9f1e9834508045
#
_entry.id   5a3edfa6d8d287242d9f1e9834508045
#
_cell.length_a   1.000
_cell.length_b   1.000
_cell.length_c   1.000
_cell.angle_alpha   90.00
_cell.angle_beta   90.00
_cell.angle_gamma   90.00
#
_symmetry.space_group_name_H-M   'P 1'
#
loop_
_entity.id
_entity.type
_entity.pdbx_description
1 polymer ?
#
loop_
_entity_poly.entity_id
_entity_poly.type
_entity_poly.pdbx_seq_one_letter_code
_entity_poly.pdbx_strand_id
1 'polypeptide(L)'
;PYGSAGILPITYAYIRLLGTEGLETVTKTAILNANYLAAKFKDTYGIVYTGATGRVGHELILECRTVKERSGIDEGDIAKRLMDFGYHAPTLSFPVHGTLMVEPTESESKAELDRFVEVMECIWNEIKEVEEGKASKEDNVLKNAPHPEYEVTADEWKHAYPRTKAAFPLEWLHDSKFWINVARVDNAYGDRNLIPTLCACEI
;
A
#
# COMPACT_ATOMS: atom_id res chain seq x y z
N PRO A 1 -9.59 15.05 -28.75
CA PRO A 1 -8.53 15.99 -28.37
C PRO A 1 -8.93 16.88 -27.21
N TYR A 2 -10.25 16.97 -26.91
CA TYR A 2 -10.77 17.84 -25.84
C TYR A 2 -11.17 17.05 -24.57
N GLY A 3 -10.85 15.80 -24.50
CA GLY A 3 -11.17 14.91 -23.39
C GLY A 3 -12.64 14.48 -23.35
N SER A 4 -13.05 13.89 -22.21
CA SER A 4 -14.42 13.42 -21.99
C SER A 4 -15.25 14.51 -21.31
N ALA A 5 -16.22 15.08 -22.05
CA ALA A 5 -17.12 16.09 -21.50
C ALA A 5 -18.02 15.53 -20.39
N GLY A 6 -18.23 14.22 -20.35
CA GLY A 6 -19.05 13.54 -19.33
C GLY A 6 -18.54 13.66 -17.90
N ILE A 7 -17.26 14.00 -17.69
CA ILE A 7 -16.71 14.22 -16.35
C ILE A 7 -17.00 15.63 -15.78
N LEU A 8 -17.33 16.61 -16.63
CA LEU A 8 -17.54 17.99 -16.20
C LEU A 8 -18.73 18.14 -15.20
N PRO A 9 -19.87 17.41 -15.36
CA PRO A 9 -20.93 17.44 -14.36
C PRO A 9 -20.49 16.95 -12.97
N ILE A 10 -19.53 16.02 -12.88
CA ILE A 10 -18.97 15.53 -11.60
C ILE A 10 -18.24 16.66 -10.90
N THR A 11 -17.34 17.34 -11.59
CA THR A 11 -16.61 18.52 -11.05
C THR A 11 -17.56 19.63 -10.65
N TYR A 12 -18.56 19.92 -11.49
CA TYR A 12 -19.57 20.95 -11.18
C TYR A 12 -20.38 20.59 -9.93
N ALA A 13 -20.86 19.37 -9.83
CA ALA A 13 -21.60 18.89 -8.67
C ALA A 13 -20.75 18.95 -7.38
N TYR A 14 -19.50 18.52 -7.44
CA TYR A 14 -18.56 18.59 -6.31
C TYR A 14 -18.36 20.02 -5.81
N ILE A 15 -18.07 20.96 -6.71
CA ILE A 15 -17.90 22.37 -6.36
C ILE A 15 -19.20 22.97 -5.77
N ARG A 16 -20.36 22.64 -6.36
CA ARG A 16 -21.66 23.12 -5.89
C ARG A 16 -22.03 22.55 -4.53
N LEU A 17 -21.68 21.30 -4.27
CA LEU A 17 -21.93 20.63 -2.98
C LEU A 17 -21.11 21.26 -1.85
N LEU A 18 -19.84 21.51 -2.10
CA LEU A 18 -18.90 22.03 -1.09
C LEU A 18 -19.03 23.55 -0.88
N GLY A 19 -19.28 24.30 -1.95
CA GLY A 19 -19.22 25.76 -1.90
C GLY A 19 -17.83 26.29 -1.56
N THR A 20 -17.69 27.58 -1.33
CA THR A 20 -16.39 28.21 -1.08
C THR A 20 -15.75 27.72 0.23
N GLU A 21 -16.53 27.66 1.30
CA GLU A 21 -16.03 27.22 2.62
C GLU A 21 -15.64 25.74 2.63
N GLY A 22 -16.44 24.90 1.94
CA GLY A 22 -16.14 23.49 1.80
C GLY A 22 -14.84 23.24 1.03
N LEU A 23 -14.61 23.95 -0.08
CA LEU A 23 -13.37 23.84 -0.87
C LEU A 23 -12.12 24.21 -0.07
N GLU A 24 -12.22 25.24 0.77
CA GLU A 24 -11.12 25.61 1.68
C GLU A 24 -10.90 24.52 2.75
N THR A 25 -11.98 23.99 3.30
CA THR A 25 -11.94 22.96 4.35
C THR A 25 -11.33 21.66 3.83
N VAL A 26 -11.73 21.17 2.65
CA VAL A 26 -11.18 19.94 2.08
C VAL A 26 -9.68 20.06 1.82
N THR A 27 -9.20 21.20 1.34
CA THR A 27 -7.78 21.45 1.12
C THR A 27 -6.99 21.39 2.43
N LYS A 28 -7.49 22.06 3.47
CA LYS A 28 -6.86 22.05 4.80
C LYS A 28 -6.84 20.65 5.40
N THR A 29 -7.93 19.91 5.24
CA THR A 29 -8.06 18.53 5.76
C THR A 29 -7.10 17.58 5.05
N ALA A 30 -6.99 17.65 3.73
CA ALA A 30 -6.03 16.83 2.97
C ALA A 30 -4.59 17.04 3.46
N ILE A 31 -4.18 18.32 3.62
CA ILE A 31 -2.84 18.64 4.14
C ILE A 31 -2.68 18.15 5.60
N LEU A 32 -3.69 18.30 6.44
CA LEU A 32 -3.67 17.83 7.82
C LEU A 32 -3.49 16.30 7.89
N ASN A 33 -4.27 15.56 7.10
CA ASN A 33 -4.23 14.10 7.04
C ASN A 33 -2.85 13.60 6.60
N ALA A 34 -2.28 14.18 5.54
CA ALA A 34 -0.94 13.82 5.08
C ALA A 34 0.13 14.09 6.15
N ASN A 35 0.06 15.23 6.84
CA ASN A 35 0.99 15.56 7.91
C ASN A 35 0.79 14.71 9.16
N TYR A 36 -0.43 14.26 9.43
CA TYR A 36 -0.69 13.28 10.49
C TYR A 36 0.04 11.98 10.23
N LEU A 37 -0.09 11.41 9.04
CA LEU A 37 0.63 10.19 8.64
C LEU A 37 2.15 10.40 8.61
N ALA A 38 2.62 11.53 8.08
CA ALA A 38 4.04 11.86 8.06
C ALA A 38 4.65 11.88 9.48
N ALA A 39 3.92 12.44 10.46
CA ALA A 39 4.35 12.45 11.85
C ALA A 39 4.42 11.03 12.47
N LYS A 40 3.58 10.10 12.01
CA LYS A 40 3.58 8.71 12.45
C LYS A 40 4.72 7.89 11.85
N PHE A 41 5.10 8.16 10.59
CA PHE A 41 6.05 7.33 9.86
C PHE A 41 7.48 7.88 9.80
N LYS A 42 7.72 9.11 10.25
CA LYS A 42 9.05 9.75 10.17
C LYS A 42 10.17 8.96 10.86
N ASP A 43 9.88 8.29 11.97
CA ASP A 43 10.84 7.56 12.79
C ASP A 43 10.94 6.05 12.42
N THR A 44 10.10 5.58 11.50
CA THR A 44 10.10 4.21 10.96
C THR A 44 10.60 4.20 9.53
N TYR A 45 9.71 4.41 8.57
CA TYR A 45 10.06 4.44 7.14
C TYR A 45 10.89 5.66 6.75
N GLY A 46 10.68 6.81 7.44
CA GLY A 46 11.23 8.09 7.02
C GLY A 46 10.39 8.76 5.94
N ILE A 47 10.53 10.09 5.82
CA ILE A 47 9.80 10.90 4.84
C ILE A 47 10.79 11.54 3.88
N VAL A 48 10.62 11.27 2.58
CA VAL A 48 11.38 11.93 1.52
C VAL A 48 10.66 13.22 1.13
N TYR A 49 11.39 14.31 1.04
CA TYR A 49 10.89 15.64 0.72
C TYR A 49 9.92 16.21 1.76
N THR A 50 10.43 17.11 2.55
CA THR A 50 9.65 17.98 3.42
C THR A 50 9.96 19.44 3.10
N GLY A 51 9.03 20.33 3.41
CA GLY A 51 9.28 21.77 3.39
C GLY A 51 10.24 22.19 4.50
N ALA A 52 10.61 23.46 4.51
CA ALA A 52 11.54 24.04 5.52
C ALA A 52 11.08 23.85 6.99
N THR A 53 9.79 23.63 7.21
CA THR A 53 9.20 23.36 8.53
C THR A 53 9.10 21.88 8.87
N GLY A 54 9.63 20.99 8.03
CA GLY A 54 9.52 19.53 8.19
C GLY A 54 8.13 18.97 7.87
N ARG A 55 7.28 19.75 7.19
CA ARG A 55 5.92 19.35 6.80
C ARG A 55 5.82 18.99 5.33
N VAL A 56 4.82 18.17 5.00
CA VAL A 56 4.46 17.77 3.64
C VAL A 56 3.24 18.55 3.13
N GLY A 57 2.93 18.44 1.85
CA GLY A 57 1.70 18.93 1.25
C GLY A 57 0.50 18.01 1.54
N HIS A 58 -0.25 17.66 0.50
CA HIS A 58 -1.41 16.75 0.57
C HIS A 58 -1.02 15.28 0.44
N GLU A 59 0.23 14.99 0.17
CA GLU A 59 0.81 13.65 0.01
C GLU A 59 2.13 13.54 0.77
N LEU A 60 2.57 12.32 1.05
CA LEU A 60 3.86 12.03 1.65
C LEU A 60 4.54 10.88 0.90
N ILE A 61 5.87 10.90 0.88
CA ILE A 61 6.67 9.90 0.21
C ILE A 61 7.49 9.15 1.26
N LEU A 62 7.18 7.85 1.43
CA LEU A 62 7.87 6.97 2.37
C LEU A 62 9.15 6.42 1.74
N GLU A 63 10.22 6.42 2.50
CA GLU A 63 11.53 5.92 2.10
C GLU A 63 11.62 4.40 2.27
N CYS A 64 11.74 3.64 1.17
CA CYS A 64 11.85 2.19 1.22
C CYS A 64 13.25 1.67 0.82
N ARG A 65 14.14 2.52 0.28
CA ARG A 65 15.48 2.10 -0.16
C ARG A 65 16.34 1.62 1.00
N THR A 66 16.31 2.35 2.11
CA THR A 66 17.04 1.96 3.34
C THR A 66 16.50 0.68 3.95
N VAL A 67 15.20 0.44 3.84
CA VAL A 67 14.56 -0.83 4.25
C VAL A 67 15.08 -1.97 3.40
N LYS A 68 15.11 -1.79 2.08
CA LYS A 68 15.62 -2.79 1.12
C LYS A 68 17.09 -3.14 1.37
N GLU A 69 17.93 -2.15 1.63
CA GLU A 69 19.35 -2.38 1.93
C GLU A 69 19.55 -3.28 3.14
N ARG A 70 18.74 -3.13 4.19
CA ARG A 70 18.88 -3.88 5.45
C ARG A 70 18.20 -5.24 5.41
N SER A 71 16.98 -5.32 4.90
CA SER A 71 16.13 -6.51 4.97
C SER A 71 16.01 -7.27 3.65
N GLY A 72 16.28 -6.62 2.52
CA GLY A 72 15.93 -7.12 1.19
C GLY A 72 14.46 -6.94 0.81
N ILE A 73 13.64 -6.33 1.69
CA ILE A 73 12.22 -6.03 1.44
C ILE A 73 12.13 -4.68 0.73
N ASP A 74 11.47 -4.64 -0.43
CA ASP A 74 11.30 -3.43 -1.20
C ASP A 74 9.86 -2.87 -1.15
N GLU A 75 9.66 -1.73 -1.81
CA GLU A 75 8.36 -1.05 -1.89
C GLU A 75 7.27 -1.94 -2.50
N GLY A 76 7.65 -2.81 -3.44
CA GLY A 76 6.74 -3.78 -4.06
C GLY A 76 6.26 -4.83 -3.07
N ASP A 77 7.14 -5.31 -2.20
CA ASP A 77 6.80 -6.26 -1.14
C ASP A 77 5.83 -5.66 -0.13
N ILE A 78 6.09 -4.42 0.30
CA ILE A 78 5.21 -3.66 1.20
C ILE A 78 3.83 -3.44 0.57
N ALA A 79 3.81 -3.01 -0.69
CA ALA A 79 2.57 -2.81 -1.44
C ALA A 79 1.74 -4.09 -1.57
N LYS A 80 2.38 -5.21 -1.87
CA LYS A 80 1.71 -6.53 -1.94
C LYS A 80 1.19 -6.97 -0.57
N ARG A 81 1.95 -6.70 0.50
CA ARG A 81 1.49 -7.01 1.86
C ARG A 81 0.31 -6.17 2.29
N LEU A 82 0.23 -4.90 1.92
CA LEU A 82 -0.94 -4.04 2.15
C LEU A 82 -2.25 -4.63 1.60
N MET A 83 -2.17 -5.35 0.47
CA MET A 83 -3.34 -6.03 -0.11
C MET A 83 -3.91 -7.11 0.82
N ASP A 84 -3.08 -7.79 1.61
CA ASP A 84 -3.54 -8.76 2.63
C ASP A 84 -4.35 -8.10 3.74
N PHE A 85 -4.16 -6.81 3.98
CA PHE A 85 -4.93 -6.00 4.90
C PHE A 85 -6.14 -5.32 4.24
N GLY A 86 -6.40 -5.58 2.96
CA GLY A 86 -7.53 -5.00 2.22
C GLY A 86 -7.27 -3.58 1.72
N TYR A 87 -6.02 -3.12 1.71
CA TYR A 87 -5.67 -1.81 1.15
C TYR A 87 -5.28 -1.91 -0.32
N HIS A 88 -5.78 -0.98 -1.11
CA HIS A 88 -5.19 -0.69 -2.41
C HIS A 88 -3.82 -0.08 -2.19
N ALA A 89 -2.79 -0.65 -2.81
CA ALA A 89 -1.42 -0.21 -2.60
C ALA A 89 -1.21 1.25 -3.04
N PRO A 90 -0.41 2.03 -2.30
CA PRO A 90 0.02 3.35 -2.72
C PRO A 90 0.82 3.33 -4.04
N THR A 91 1.00 4.48 -4.67
CA THR A 91 1.81 4.60 -5.88
C THR A 91 3.26 4.21 -5.60
N LEU A 92 3.76 3.25 -6.41
CA LEU A 92 5.11 2.70 -6.27
C LEU A 92 6.15 3.51 -7.05
N SER A 93 7.31 3.71 -6.45
CA SER A 93 8.50 4.23 -7.13
C SER A 93 8.29 5.54 -7.89
N PHE A 94 7.42 6.41 -7.37
CA PHE A 94 7.14 7.73 -7.93
C PHE A 94 6.96 8.76 -6.79
N PRO A 95 7.49 9.98 -6.97
CA PRO A 95 8.36 10.47 -8.06
C PRO A 95 9.80 9.94 -7.97
N VAL A 96 10.15 9.19 -6.92
CA VAL A 96 11.48 8.65 -6.66
C VAL A 96 11.42 7.13 -6.63
N HIS A 97 12.34 6.48 -7.33
CA HIS A 97 12.47 5.02 -7.31
C HIS A 97 12.74 4.49 -5.88
N GLY A 98 12.09 3.40 -5.52
CA GLY A 98 12.26 2.78 -4.20
C GLY A 98 11.47 3.47 -3.09
N THR A 99 10.36 4.12 -3.42
CA THR A 99 9.50 4.82 -2.47
C THR A 99 8.03 4.44 -2.63
N LEU A 100 7.22 4.79 -1.64
CA LEU A 100 5.75 4.71 -1.68
C LEU A 100 5.17 6.12 -1.49
N MET A 101 4.33 6.56 -2.42
CA MET A 101 3.61 7.83 -2.31
C MET A 101 2.22 7.59 -1.76
N VAL A 102 1.93 8.13 -0.58
CA VAL A 102 0.65 8.01 0.12
C VAL A 102 -0.09 9.34 0.06
N GLU A 103 -1.30 9.31 -0.45
CA GLU A 103 -2.20 10.47 -0.53
C GLU A 103 -3.51 10.15 0.21
N PRO A 104 -3.63 10.56 1.49
CA PRO A 104 -4.78 10.21 2.32
C PRO A 104 -5.95 11.17 2.14
N THR A 105 -6.13 11.82 1.08
CA THR A 105 -7.16 12.82 0.74
C THR A 105 -7.95 13.41 1.93
N GLU A 106 -8.91 14.29 1.68
CA GLU A 106 -9.83 14.83 2.69
C GLU A 106 -10.93 13.85 3.10
N SER A 107 -11.14 12.80 2.28
CA SER A 107 -12.24 11.85 2.48
C SER A 107 -11.96 10.83 3.58
N GLU A 108 -10.70 10.64 3.95
CA GLU A 108 -10.33 9.67 4.96
C GLU A 108 -10.64 10.15 6.38
N SER A 109 -11.33 9.32 7.14
CA SER A 109 -11.60 9.59 8.55
C SER A 109 -10.33 9.38 9.39
N LYS A 110 -10.27 10.01 10.57
CA LYS A 110 -9.17 9.76 11.51
C LYS A 110 -9.06 8.27 11.89
N ALA A 111 -10.21 7.59 12.05
CA ALA A 111 -10.22 6.15 12.35
C ALA A 111 -9.58 5.33 11.23
N GLU A 112 -9.81 5.69 9.96
CA GLU A 112 -9.18 5.05 8.83
C GLU A 112 -7.67 5.34 8.75
N LEU A 113 -7.26 6.58 9.04
CA LEU A 113 -5.84 6.92 9.12
C LEU A 113 -5.15 6.16 10.25
N ASP A 114 -5.78 6.02 11.42
CA ASP A 114 -5.25 5.23 12.53
C ASP A 114 -5.12 3.75 12.17
N ARG A 115 -6.12 3.19 11.47
CA ARG A 115 -6.08 1.81 10.97
C ARG A 115 -4.94 1.61 9.97
N PHE A 116 -4.73 2.55 9.06
CA PHE A 116 -3.60 2.51 8.12
C PHE A 116 -2.26 2.57 8.86
N VAL A 117 -2.14 3.39 9.91
CA VAL A 117 -0.94 3.43 10.76
C VAL A 117 -0.69 2.09 11.42
N GLU A 118 -1.71 1.46 12.02
CA GLU A 118 -1.61 0.13 12.65
C GLU A 118 -1.11 -0.93 11.66
N VAL A 119 -1.65 -0.92 10.44
CA VAL A 119 -1.21 -1.84 9.37
C VAL A 119 0.25 -1.61 8.99
N MET A 120 0.65 -0.36 8.79
CA MET A 120 2.03 -0.03 8.44
C MET A 120 3.01 -0.34 9.58
N GLU A 121 2.60 -0.19 10.85
CA GLU A 121 3.38 -0.62 12.02
C GLU A 121 3.50 -2.15 12.07
N CYS A 122 2.44 -2.89 11.75
CA CYS A 122 2.50 -4.35 11.64
C CYS A 122 3.50 -4.79 10.57
N ILE A 123 3.42 -4.21 9.37
CA ILE A 123 4.37 -4.48 8.27
C ILE A 123 5.81 -4.10 8.69
N TRP A 124 5.99 -2.99 9.39
CA TRP A 124 7.30 -2.58 9.91
C TRP A 124 7.90 -3.61 10.87
N ASN A 125 7.08 -4.19 11.73
CA ASN A 125 7.52 -5.26 12.63
C ASN A 125 7.88 -6.55 11.87
N GLU A 126 7.13 -6.89 10.81
CA GLU A 126 7.47 -8.01 9.91
C GLU A 126 8.81 -7.76 9.19
N ILE A 127 9.10 -6.53 8.76
CA ILE A 127 10.39 -6.14 8.18
C ILE A 127 11.52 -6.34 9.21
N LYS A 128 11.31 -5.91 10.46
CA LYS A 128 12.30 -6.11 11.54
C LYS A 128 12.59 -7.57 11.82
N GLU A 129 11.60 -8.44 11.75
CA GLU A 129 11.84 -9.89 11.90
C GLU A 129 12.80 -10.43 10.83
N VAL A 130 12.73 -9.90 9.60
CA VAL A 130 13.68 -10.26 8.53
C VAL A 130 15.06 -9.66 8.79
N GLU A 131 15.14 -8.39 9.20
CA GLU A 131 16.40 -7.72 9.54
C GLU A 131 17.15 -8.43 10.67
N GLU A 132 16.42 -8.90 11.68
CA GLU A 132 16.95 -9.60 12.86
C GLU A 132 17.24 -11.09 12.61
N GLY A 133 16.94 -11.60 11.41
CA GLY A 133 17.11 -13.02 11.05
C GLY A 133 16.12 -13.97 11.73
N LYS A 134 15.00 -13.46 12.28
CA LYS A 134 13.89 -14.22 12.84
C LYS A 134 13.00 -14.82 11.74
N ALA A 135 12.95 -14.17 10.59
CA ALA A 135 12.28 -14.64 9.39
C ALA A 135 13.29 -14.80 8.24
N SER A 136 13.06 -15.74 7.34
CA SER A 136 13.89 -15.93 6.15
C SER A 136 13.85 -14.72 5.23
N LYS A 137 14.94 -14.42 4.53
CA LYS A 137 14.97 -13.37 3.51
C LYS A 137 14.20 -13.73 2.25
N GLU A 138 14.15 -15.03 1.92
CA GLU A 138 13.50 -15.56 0.73
C GLU A 138 12.07 -16.01 0.99
N ASP A 139 11.82 -16.69 2.13
CA ASP A 139 10.49 -17.22 2.51
C ASP A 139 9.97 -16.50 3.76
N ASN A 140 9.28 -15.39 3.56
CA ASN A 140 8.63 -14.60 4.60
C ASN A 140 7.31 -14.04 4.10
N VAL A 141 6.49 -13.57 5.03
CA VAL A 141 5.13 -13.09 4.76
C VAL A 141 5.09 -11.90 3.79
N LEU A 142 6.15 -11.07 3.72
CA LEU A 142 6.24 -9.93 2.81
C LEU A 142 6.61 -10.37 1.39
N LYS A 143 7.56 -11.28 1.25
CA LYS A 143 8.00 -11.82 -0.06
C LYS A 143 6.92 -12.64 -0.74
N ASN A 144 6.09 -13.33 0.03
CA ASN A 144 5.03 -14.19 -0.51
C ASN A 144 3.67 -13.49 -0.64
N ALA A 145 3.51 -12.29 -0.07
CA ALA A 145 2.28 -11.52 -0.21
C ALA A 145 1.97 -11.16 -1.68
N PRO A 146 0.68 -11.05 -2.05
CA PRO A 146 -0.50 -11.27 -1.24
C PRO A 146 -0.90 -12.74 -1.14
N HIS A 147 -1.62 -13.10 -0.06
CA HIS A 147 -2.04 -14.47 0.22
C HIS A 147 -3.53 -14.67 -0.11
N PRO A 148 -3.88 -15.29 -1.23
CA PRO A 148 -5.27 -15.57 -1.58
C PRO A 148 -5.87 -16.69 -0.72
N GLU A 149 -7.21 -16.71 -0.67
CA GLU A 149 -7.95 -17.69 0.13
C GLU A 149 -7.57 -19.15 -0.22
N TYR A 150 -7.46 -19.47 -1.51
CA TYR A 150 -7.15 -20.83 -1.96
C TYR A 150 -5.78 -21.33 -1.48
N GLU A 151 -4.81 -20.43 -1.27
CA GLU A 151 -3.48 -20.77 -0.76
C GLU A 151 -3.51 -20.99 0.75
N VAL A 152 -4.18 -20.09 1.49
CA VAL A 152 -4.30 -20.17 2.94
C VAL A 152 -5.12 -21.37 3.38
N THR A 153 -6.12 -21.79 2.61
CA THR A 153 -7.01 -22.91 2.90
C THR A 153 -6.55 -24.25 2.31
N ALA A 154 -5.47 -24.28 1.52
CA ALA A 154 -4.91 -25.49 0.96
C ALA A 154 -4.49 -26.50 2.04
N ASP A 155 -4.57 -27.80 1.76
CA ASP A 155 -4.16 -28.86 2.70
C ASP A 155 -2.67 -28.74 3.08
N GLU A 156 -1.82 -28.42 2.10
CA GLU A 156 -0.39 -28.19 2.30
C GLU A 156 -0.09 -26.70 2.51
N TRP A 157 0.73 -26.39 3.51
CA TRP A 157 1.31 -25.07 3.72
C TRP A 157 2.83 -25.18 3.63
N LYS A 158 3.40 -24.51 2.64
CA LYS A 158 4.83 -24.64 2.29
C LYS A 158 5.72 -23.56 2.90
N HIS A 159 5.14 -22.59 3.59
CA HIS A 159 5.88 -21.44 4.14
C HIS A 159 6.32 -21.68 5.58
N ALA A 160 7.44 -21.02 5.95
CA ALA A 160 8.02 -21.13 7.29
C ALA A 160 7.25 -20.37 8.39
N TYR A 161 6.22 -19.59 8.01
CA TYR A 161 5.38 -18.82 8.93
C TYR A 161 3.95 -19.38 8.97
N PRO A 162 3.18 -19.14 10.07
CA PRO A 162 1.83 -19.67 10.19
C PRO A 162 0.82 -19.01 9.24
N ARG A 163 -0.21 -19.78 8.85
CA ARG A 163 -1.35 -19.29 8.04
C ARG A 163 -2.06 -18.10 8.65
N THR A 164 -2.20 -18.09 9.98
CA THR A 164 -2.80 -16.97 10.71
C THR A 164 -2.03 -15.66 10.53
N LYS A 165 -0.69 -15.71 10.52
CA LYS A 165 0.14 -14.54 10.22
C LYS A 165 -0.03 -14.06 8.78
N ALA A 166 -0.21 -14.99 7.82
CA ALA A 166 -0.48 -14.66 6.42
C ALA A 166 -1.83 -13.95 6.27
N ALA A 167 -2.91 -14.55 6.79
CA ALA A 167 -4.29 -14.15 6.54
C ALA A 167 -4.82 -13.12 7.53
N PHE A 168 -4.49 -13.24 8.82
CA PHE A 168 -5.11 -12.48 9.92
C PHE A 168 -4.04 -11.88 10.86
N PRO A 169 -3.12 -11.05 10.34
CA PRO A 169 -2.07 -10.45 11.16
C PRO A 169 -2.57 -9.44 12.19
N LEU A 170 -3.80 -8.91 12.03
CA LEU A 170 -4.49 -8.02 12.95
C LEU A 170 -5.89 -8.57 13.27
N GLU A 171 -6.35 -8.38 14.50
CA GLU A 171 -7.60 -8.96 15.01
C GLU A 171 -8.83 -8.60 14.18
N TRP A 172 -8.95 -7.33 13.79
CA TRP A 172 -10.11 -6.86 13.02
C TRP A 172 -10.27 -7.51 11.63
N LEU A 173 -9.21 -8.15 11.12
CA LEU A 173 -9.29 -8.88 9.85
C LEU A 173 -10.16 -10.15 9.96
N HIS A 174 -10.40 -10.68 11.14
CA HIS A 174 -11.32 -11.80 11.31
C HIS A 174 -12.76 -11.42 10.92
N ASP A 175 -13.14 -10.16 11.14
CA ASP A 175 -14.50 -9.67 10.87
C ASP A 175 -14.64 -9.01 9.49
N SER A 176 -13.54 -8.52 8.90
CA SER A 176 -13.59 -7.72 7.66
C SER A 176 -12.46 -8.02 6.68
N LYS A 177 -12.15 -9.32 6.51
CA LYS A 177 -11.14 -9.77 5.55
C LYS A 177 -11.62 -9.57 4.11
N PHE A 178 -10.82 -8.87 3.31
CA PHE A 178 -10.93 -8.88 1.85
C PHE A 178 -9.91 -9.87 1.28
N TRP A 179 -10.39 -10.89 0.57
CA TRP A 179 -9.54 -11.89 -0.04
C TRP A 179 -9.12 -11.46 -1.46
N ILE A 180 -7.82 -11.44 -1.69
CA ILE A 180 -7.25 -11.23 -3.01
C ILE A 180 -7.44 -12.51 -3.84
N ASN A 181 -7.84 -12.35 -5.10
CA ASN A 181 -8.11 -13.48 -5.99
C ASN A 181 -6.84 -14.10 -6.60
N VAL A 182 -5.72 -13.39 -6.61
CA VAL A 182 -4.50 -13.79 -7.32
C VAL A 182 -3.30 -13.62 -6.39
N ALA A 183 -2.47 -14.65 -6.29
CA ALA A 183 -1.18 -14.60 -5.61
C ALA A 183 -0.21 -13.64 -6.30
N ARG A 184 1.01 -13.55 -5.80
CA ARG A 184 2.03 -12.64 -6.34
C ARG A 184 2.25 -12.87 -7.84
N VAL A 185 2.09 -11.81 -8.61
CA VAL A 185 2.38 -11.77 -10.06
C VAL A 185 3.82 -11.36 -10.28
N ASP A 186 4.51 -12.02 -11.20
CA ASP A 186 5.81 -11.57 -11.70
C ASP A 186 5.63 -10.43 -12.70
N ASN A 187 5.64 -9.22 -12.19
CA ASN A 187 5.47 -8.01 -13.01
C ASN A 187 6.60 -7.87 -14.03
N ALA A 188 7.83 -8.21 -13.67
CA ALA A 188 8.98 -8.09 -14.56
C ALA A 188 8.87 -9.05 -15.77
N TYR A 189 8.35 -10.25 -15.52
CA TYR A 189 8.04 -11.18 -16.62
C TYR A 189 6.92 -10.63 -17.50
N GLY A 190 5.83 -10.14 -16.89
CA GLY A 190 4.69 -9.58 -17.62
C GLY A 190 5.10 -8.41 -18.52
N ASP A 191 5.89 -7.48 -17.98
CA ASP A 191 6.37 -6.30 -18.74
C ASP A 191 7.26 -6.65 -19.93
N ARG A 192 8.01 -7.74 -19.85
CA ARG A 192 8.86 -8.24 -20.93
C ARG A 192 8.12 -9.11 -21.94
N ASN A 193 6.94 -9.62 -21.59
CA ASN A 193 6.14 -10.54 -22.39
C ASN A 193 4.72 -9.98 -22.60
N LEU A 194 4.64 -8.78 -23.19
CA LEU A 194 3.38 -8.03 -23.39
C LEU A 194 2.39 -8.72 -24.34
N ILE A 195 2.89 -9.58 -25.24
CA ILE A 195 2.05 -10.33 -26.15
C ILE A 195 1.87 -11.72 -25.53
N PRO A 196 0.69 -12.05 -25.01
CA PRO A 196 0.39 -13.43 -24.66
C PRO A 196 0.56 -14.24 -25.95
N THR A 197 1.56 -15.10 -26.00
CA THR A 197 1.60 -16.12 -27.04
C THR A 197 0.28 -16.86 -26.92
N LEU A 198 -0.58 -16.73 -27.91
CA LEU A 198 -1.75 -17.60 -28.13
C LEU A 198 -1.23 -19.00 -28.47
N CYS A 199 -0.30 -19.51 -27.66
CA CYS A 199 0.21 -20.84 -27.76
C CYS A 199 -0.76 -21.77 -27.08
N ALA A 200 -1.44 -22.50 -27.92
CA ALA A 200 -2.11 -23.74 -27.59
C ALA A 200 -3.33 -23.58 -26.67
N CYS A 201 -4.37 -22.89 -27.10
CA CYS A 201 -5.63 -23.57 -27.03
C CYS A 201 -5.53 -24.73 -28.04
N GLU A 202 -4.99 -25.86 -27.66
CA GLU A 202 -5.34 -27.11 -28.29
C GLU A 202 -6.83 -27.28 -28.07
N ILE A 203 -7.58 -27.09 -29.14
CA ILE A 203 -9.00 -27.37 -29.26
C ILE A 203 -9.19 -28.88 -29.25
#